data_d80a17f9c6517b71ac04d18751e9761d
#
_entry.id   d80a17f9c6517b71ac04d18751e9761d
#
_cell.length_a   1.000
_cell.length_b   1.000
_cell.length_c   1.000
_cell.angle_alpha   90.00
_cell.angle_beta   90.00
_cell.angle_gamma   90.00
#
_symmetry.space_group_name_H-M   'P 1'
#
loop_
_entity.id
_entity.type
_entity.pdbx_description
1 polymer ?
#
loop_
_entity_poly.entity_id
_entity_poly.type
_entity_poly.pdbx_seq_one_letter_code
_entity_poly.pdbx_strand_id
1 'polypeptide(L)'
;MLSRILLISLFLFAMVLPASGQSLDQPRNGVRFATFNCSLYRDAKGKLVEDLRKPNHPTLKKVAEVIQRVNPDVLLLNEFDFDPSGEAARLLRENYLEKGQNGQAPVSYPHAFSAESNTGIDSGFDLNRDGKTGTPDDAFGFGRHPGQYGMLVLSKYPIDDAQLRTFQKFLWKDLPGALVPIDPKTSQPWYDEATTKAFRLSSKSHWDVPIKIGEQTVHFLVCHPTPPVFDGADDRNGARNHDEIRFWAEYVSGADFIYDDAGIKGGLKQSDLFVIAGDLNADPQDGDSRDRPTVRLLEHLRIQDPQPKSAGGTEQAGKQGQMNAKHKGDPALDTGDFGDRNVGNLRIDYVLPCKELQVQGSGVYWPAADQPEFKLVDCSDHRLVWVDLKLGE
;
A
#
# COMPACT_ATOMS: atom_id res chain seq x y z
N MET A 1 -51.01 39.71 -39.79
CA MET A 1 -49.54 39.59 -39.82
C MET A 1 -49.12 38.85 -38.54
N LEU A 2 -48.93 37.55 -38.62
CA LEU A 2 -48.45 36.72 -37.48
C LEU A 2 -46.97 36.49 -37.69
N SER A 3 -46.14 37.02 -36.76
CA SER A 3 -44.70 36.81 -36.72
C SER A 3 -44.43 35.48 -36.00
N ARG A 4 -43.83 34.50 -36.69
CA ARG A 4 -43.36 33.22 -36.09
C ARG A 4 -41.96 33.44 -35.56
N ILE A 5 -41.80 33.34 -34.26
CA ILE A 5 -40.49 33.30 -33.59
C ILE A 5 -40.01 31.85 -33.63
N LEU A 6 -38.87 31.63 -34.30
CA LEU A 6 -38.18 30.34 -34.39
C LEU A 6 -37.22 30.24 -33.19
N LEU A 7 -37.55 29.41 -32.21
CA LEU A 7 -36.62 29.04 -31.11
C LEU A 7 -35.64 27.99 -31.65
N ILE A 8 -34.37 28.37 -31.79
CA ILE A 8 -33.27 27.45 -32.07
C ILE A 8 -32.74 26.97 -30.71
N SER A 9 -33.05 25.73 -30.34
CA SER A 9 -32.45 25.06 -29.17
C SER A 9 -31.02 24.62 -29.52
N LEU A 10 -30.03 25.31 -28.99
CA LEU A 10 -28.63 24.89 -29.05
C LEU A 10 -28.40 23.72 -28.04
N PHE A 11 -28.32 22.50 -28.56
CA PHE A 11 -27.82 21.37 -27.77
C PHE A 11 -26.30 21.51 -27.65
N LEU A 12 -25.81 21.92 -26.47
CA LEU A 12 -24.42 21.75 -26.11
C LEU A 12 -24.16 20.25 -25.84
N PHE A 13 -23.53 19.59 -26.81
CA PHE A 13 -22.90 18.30 -26.59
C PHE A 13 -21.64 18.54 -25.73
N ALA A 14 -21.72 18.30 -24.43
CA ALA A 14 -20.53 18.17 -23.59
C ALA A 14 -19.78 16.92 -24.07
N MET A 15 -18.69 17.09 -24.80
CA MET A 15 -17.71 16.03 -25.02
C MET A 15 -17.12 15.69 -23.65
N VAL A 16 -17.55 14.57 -23.08
CA VAL A 16 -16.85 13.91 -21.98
C VAL A 16 -15.57 13.36 -22.61
N LEU A 17 -14.46 14.09 -22.45
CA LEU A 17 -13.13 13.56 -22.75
C LEU A 17 -12.90 12.39 -21.80
N PRO A 18 -12.47 11.22 -22.29
CA PRO A 18 -12.09 10.13 -21.42
C PRO A 18 -10.97 10.64 -20.50
N ALA A 19 -11.06 10.33 -19.21
CA ALA A 19 -10.00 10.59 -18.24
C ALA A 19 -8.78 9.73 -18.62
N SER A 20 -7.94 10.27 -19.51
CA SER A 20 -6.68 9.66 -19.87
C SER A 20 -5.77 9.76 -18.65
N GLY A 21 -5.39 8.62 -18.07
CA GLY A 21 -4.27 8.58 -17.14
C GLY A 21 -3.06 9.28 -17.78
N GLN A 22 -2.31 10.02 -16.97
CA GLN A 22 -1.16 10.79 -17.50
C GLN A 22 -0.17 9.84 -18.18
N SER A 23 0.24 10.15 -19.41
CA SER A 23 1.23 9.36 -20.14
C SER A 23 2.55 9.33 -19.36
N LEU A 24 3.10 8.15 -19.13
CA LEU A 24 4.41 7.97 -18.49
C LEU A 24 5.58 8.54 -19.30
N ASP A 25 5.35 8.83 -20.60
CA ASP A 25 6.37 9.33 -21.55
C ASP A 25 6.59 10.84 -21.47
N GLN A 26 5.81 11.58 -20.65
CA GLN A 26 6.00 13.02 -20.50
C GLN A 26 7.18 13.33 -19.58
N PRO A 27 8.02 14.33 -19.92
CA PRO A 27 9.05 14.83 -19.01
C PRO A 27 8.39 15.25 -17.69
N ARG A 28 8.87 14.70 -16.58
CA ARG A 28 8.36 15.06 -15.24
C ARG A 28 9.26 16.10 -14.58
N ASN A 29 8.62 17.07 -13.93
CA ASN A 29 9.26 18.03 -13.06
C ASN A 29 8.90 17.69 -11.62
N GLY A 30 9.68 16.81 -10.98
CA GLY A 30 9.40 16.42 -9.59
C GLY A 30 9.89 15.02 -9.25
N VAL A 31 9.63 14.63 -8.02
CA VAL A 31 10.01 13.33 -7.46
C VAL A 31 8.81 12.40 -7.49
N ARG A 32 8.96 11.21 -8.04
CA ARG A 32 7.93 10.18 -8.10
C ARG A 32 8.02 9.26 -6.90
N PHE A 33 6.98 9.29 -6.07
CA PHE A 33 6.74 8.31 -5.03
C PHE A 33 5.79 7.22 -5.52
N ALA A 34 6.05 5.97 -5.16
CA ALA A 34 5.21 4.85 -5.57
C ALA A 34 5.10 3.77 -4.51
N THR A 35 4.02 2.98 -4.60
CA THR A 35 3.85 1.71 -3.88
C THR A 35 3.48 0.60 -4.85
N PHE A 36 3.94 -0.61 -4.57
CA PHE A 36 3.59 -1.80 -5.33
C PHE A 36 3.57 -3.03 -4.43
N ASN A 37 2.39 -3.58 -4.18
CA ASN A 37 2.32 -4.95 -3.68
C ASN A 37 2.70 -5.87 -4.83
N CYS A 38 3.91 -6.43 -4.75
CA CYS A 38 4.53 -7.15 -5.86
C CYS A 38 4.39 -8.67 -5.77
N SER A 39 3.68 -9.19 -4.76
CA SER A 39 3.45 -10.64 -4.54
C SER A 39 4.75 -11.46 -4.59
N LEU A 40 5.82 -10.94 -4.04
CA LEU A 40 7.14 -11.61 -4.01
C LEU A 40 7.38 -12.38 -2.71
N TYR A 41 6.33 -12.65 -1.95
CA TYR A 41 6.40 -13.59 -0.83
C TYR A 41 6.60 -15.04 -1.31
N ARG A 42 7.14 -15.88 -0.44
CA ARG A 42 7.30 -17.32 -0.67
C ARG A 42 6.85 -18.13 0.54
N ASP A 43 6.32 -19.31 0.29
CA ASP A 43 5.86 -20.21 1.36
C ASP A 43 7.00 -20.78 2.20
N ALA A 44 8.21 -20.82 1.67
CA ALA A 44 9.38 -21.33 2.37
C ALA A 44 10.41 -20.21 2.59
N LYS A 45 10.93 -20.15 3.83
CA LYS A 45 11.98 -19.19 4.21
C LYS A 45 13.20 -19.28 3.29
N GLY A 46 13.69 -18.13 2.82
CA GLY A 46 14.86 -18.02 1.94
C GLY A 46 14.58 -18.33 0.47
N LYS A 47 13.39 -18.78 0.13
CA LYS A 47 13.04 -19.15 -1.26
C LYS A 47 13.05 -17.94 -2.20
N LEU A 48 12.71 -16.75 -1.73
CA LEU A 48 12.81 -15.52 -2.52
C LEU A 48 14.27 -15.27 -2.94
N VAL A 49 15.23 -15.41 -2.01
CA VAL A 49 16.66 -15.25 -2.30
C VAL A 49 17.13 -16.25 -3.37
N GLU A 50 16.70 -17.52 -3.26
CA GLU A 50 17.01 -18.52 -4.27
C GLU A 50 16.45 -18.17 -5.66
N ASP A 51 15.23 -17.62 -5.72
CA ASP A 51 14.61 -17.22 -6.97
C ASP A 51 15.28 -15.96 -7.56
N LEU A 52 15.65 -15.01 -6.73
CA LEU A 52 16.36 -13.79 -7.13
C LEU A 52 17.79 -14.06 -7.65
N ARG A 53 18.42 -15.15 -7.25
CA ARG A 53 19.71 -15.60 -7.82
C ARG A 53 19.58 -16.08 -9.27
N LYS A 54 18.38 -16.45 -9.72
CA LYS A 54 18.12 -16.91 -11.09
C LYS A 54 17.89 -15.71 -12.01
N PRO A 55 18.74 -15.42 -12.99
CA PRO A 55 18.66 -14.17 -13.77
C PRO A 55 17.44 -14.08 -14.70
N ASN A 56 16.68 -15.17 -14.86
CA ASN A 56 15.59 -15.28 -15.83
C ASN A 56 14.26 -15.76 -15.21
N HIS A 57 14.02 -15.47 -13.92
CA HIS A 57 12.74 -15.83 -13.29
C HIS A 57 11.59 -14.99 -13.91
N PRO A 58 10.55 -15.61 -14.50
CA PRO A 58 9.56 -14.90 -15.30
C PRO A 58 8.84 -13.77 -14.54
N THR A 59 8.32 -14.08 -13.35
CA THR A 59 7.59 -13.10 -12.53
C THR A 59 8.48 -11.93 -12.09
N LEU A 60 9.72 -12.23 -11.65
CA LEU A 60 10.66 -11.18 -11.22
C LEU A 60 11.03 -10.22 -12.37
N LYS A 61 11.13 -10.74 -13.60
CA LYS A 61 11.33 -9.91 -14.79
C LYS A 61 10.15 -8.99 -15.07
N LYS A 62 8.91 -9.49 -14.92
CA LYS A 62 7.70 -8.67 -15.10
C LYS A 62 7.59 -7.59 -14.04
N VAL A 63 7.83 -7.94 -12.76
CA VAL A 63 7.86 -6.96 -11.65
C VAL A 63 8.92 -5.87 -11.94
N ALA A 64 10.12 -6.26 -12.35
CA ALA A 64 11.17 -5.31 -12.70
C ALA A 64 10.79 -4.43 -13.91
N GLU A 65 10.15 -5.02 -14.94
CA GLU A 65 9.68 -4.26 -16.11
C GLU A 65 8.62 -3.22 -15.72
N VAL A 66 7.65 -3.57 -14.86
CA VAL A 66 6.67 -2.61 -14.32
C VAL A 66 7.37 -1.46 -13.62
N ILE A 67 8.33 -1.75 -12.74
CA ILE A 67 9.08 -0.72 -12.00
C ILE A 67 9.89 0.15 -12.97
N GLN A 68 10.54 -0.43 -13.97
CA GLN A 68 11.33 0.32 -14.96
C GLN A 68 10.46 1.23 -15.83
N ARG A 69 9.26 0.80 -16.21
CA ARG A 69 8.31 1.60 -17.01
C ARG A 69 7.79 2.79 -16.21
N VAL A 70 7.44 2.60 -14.95
CA VAL A 70 6.98 3.69 -14.08
C VAL A 70 8.13 4.55 -13.59
N ASN A 71 9.31 3.96 -13.38
CA ASN A 71 10.56 4.60 -12.97
C ASN A 71 10.41 5.52 -11.75
N PRO A 72 9.89 5.02 -10.61
CA PRO A 72 9.78 5.81 -9.39
C PRO A 72 11.14 6.23 -8.85
N ASP A 73 11.17 7.32 -8.08
CA ASP A 73 12.37 7.77 -7.39
C ASP A 73 12.45 7.23 -5.97
N VAL A 74 11.27 7.07 -5.34
CA VAL A 74 11.09 6.43 -4.04
C VAL A 74 9.96 5.41 -4.18
N LEU A 75 10.24 4.16 -3.83
CA LEU A 75 9.35 3.02 -4.07
C LEU A 75 9.21 2.18 -2.80
N LEU A 76 7.96 1.90 -2.41
CA LEU A 76 7.64 0.84 -1.47
C LEU A 76 7.26 -0.42 -2.24
N LEU A 77 7.85 -1.55 -1.88
CA LEU A 77 7.39 -2.88 -2.25
C LEU A 77 6.74 -3.54 -1.04
N ASN A 78 5.47 -3.90 -1.15
CA ASN A 78 4.77 -4.76 -0.21
C ASN A 78 4.88 -6.22 -0.66
N GLU A 79 4.75 -7.16 0.28
CA GLU A 79 4.89 -8.60 0.05
C GLU A 79 6.24 -9.01 -0.53
N PHE A 80 7.27 -8.34 -0.11
CA PHE A 80 8.66 -8.71 -0.36
C PHE A 80 9.22 -9.37 0.91
N ASP A 81 9.50 -10.68 0.89
CA ASP A 81 9.99 -11.39 2.06
C ASP A 81 11.23 -10.74 2.65
N PHE A 82 11.20 -10.48 3.96
CA PHE A 82 12.32 -9.91 4.67
C PHE A 82 13.49 -10.90 4.77
N ASP A 83 14.65 -10.46 4.34
CA ASP A 83 15.91 -11.17 4.49
C ASP A 83 16.86 -10.35 5.34
N PRO A 84 17.21 -10.82 6.57
CA PRO A 84 18.06 -10.07 7.49
C PRO A 84 19.50 -9.88 6.98
N SER A 85 19.93 -10.65 5.99
CA SER A 85 21.25 -10.47 5.35
C SER A 85 21.26 -9.31 4.33
N GLY A 86 20.09 -8.82 3.91
CA GLY A 86 19.93 -7.81 2.85
C GLY A 86 20.21 -8.36 1.44
N GLU A 87 20.48 -9.67 1.30
CA GLU A 87 20.80 -10.27 -0.01
C GLU A 87 19.63 -10.20 -0.97
N ALA A 88 18.39 -10.40 -0.49
CA ALA A 88 17.20 -10.32 -1.33
C ALA A 88 17.08 -8.93 -1.99
N ALA A 89 17.17 -7.86 -1.22
CA ALA A 89 17.12 -6.50 -1.74
C ALA A 89 18.27 -6.18 -2.71
N ARG A 90 19.48 -6.66 -2.41
CA ARG A 90 20.65 -6.52 -3.29
C ARG A 90 20.45 -7.26 -4.62
N LEU A 91 20.01 -8.52 -4.59
CA LEU A 91 19.79 -9.33 -5.77
C LEU A 91 18.65 -8.79 -6.65
N LEU A 92 17.57 -8.27 -6.08
CA LEU A 92 16.51 -7.62 -6.85
C LEU A 92 17.08 -6.44 -7.66
N ARG A 93 17.90 -5.60 -7.03
CA ARG A 93 18.53 -4.46 -7.70
C ARG A 93 19.50 -4.91 -8.79
N GLU A 94 20.49 -5.72 -8.45
CA GLU A 94 21.60 -6.09 -9.34
C GLU A 94 21.18 -7.01 -10.49
N ASN A 95 20.29 -7.98 -10.24
CA ASN A 95 19.92 -9.01 -11.22
C ASN A 95 18.71 -8.64 -12.08
N TYR A 96 17.86 -7.71 -11.62
CA TYR A 96 16.59 -7.39 -12.28
C TYR A 96 16.43 -5.89 -12.58
N LEU A 97 16.53 -5.00 -11.60
CA LEU A 97 16.27 -3.57 -11.80
C LEU A 97 17.38 -2.86 -12.57
N GLU A 98 18.63 -3.20 -12.31
CA GLU A 98 19.81 -2.68 -13.02
C GLU A 98 20.09 -3.45 -14.33
N LYS A 99 19.22 -4.35 -14.71
CA LYS A 99 19.17 -5.03 -16.02
C LYS A 99 17.92 -4.58 -16.75
N GLY A 100 18.07 -3.94 -17.90
CA GLY A 100 16.92 -3.53 -18.71
C GLY A 100 16.03 -4.73 -19.07
N GLN A 101 14.73 -4.61 -18.81
CA GLN A 101 13.75 -5.64 -19.14
C GLN A 101 12.98 -5.22 -20.40
N ASN A 102 12.90 -6.11 -21.37
CA ASN A 102 12.09 -5.94 -22.58
C ASN A 102 12.27 -4.54 -23.25
N GLY A 103 13.52 -4.08 -23.33
CA GLY A 103 13.87 -2.77 -23.93
C GLY A 103 13.74 -1.58 -23.02
N GLN A 104 13.29 -1.75 -21.76
CA GLN A 104 13.27 -0.66 -20.79
C GLN A 104 14.68 -0.31 -20.29
N ALA A 105 14.88 0.95 -19.94
CA ALA A 105 16.12 1.39 -19.33
C ALA A 105 16.27 0.79 -17.92
N PRO A 106 17.51 0.42 -17.51
CA PRO A 106 17.78 0.04 -16.14
C PRO A 106 17.42 1.15 -15.15
N VAL A 107 17.01 0.76 -13.95
CA VAL A 107 16.77 1.68 -12.83
C VAL A 107 17.65 1.29 -11.66
N SER A 108 18.40 2.25 -11.12
CA SER A 108 19.27 2.05 -9.96
C SER A 108 18.69 2.73 -8.72
N TYR A 109 18.73 2.00 -7.60
CA TYR A 109 18.36 2.50 -6.28
C TYR A 109 19.54 2.29 -5.33
N PRO A 110 20.40 3.31 -5.17
CA PRO A 110 21.56 3.20 -4.28
C PRO A 110 21.19 3.01 -2.81
N HIS A 111 20.01 3.46 -2.42
CA HIS A 111 19.53 3.38 -1.04
C HIS A 111 18.35 2.39 -0.92
N ALA A 112 18.38 1.58 0.14
CA ALA A 112 17.33 0.62 0.43
C ALA A 112 17.15 0.49 1.94
N PHE A 113 15.90 0.32 2.38
CA PHE A 113 15.57 0.02 3.77
C PHE A 113 14.58 -1.13 3.85
N SER A 114 14.86 -2.08 4.72
CA SER A 114 13.98 -3.17 5.12
C SER A 114 14.28 -3.54 6.56
N ALA A 115 13.25 -3.88 7.34
CA ALA A 115 13.36 -4.27 8.74
C ALA A 115 12.44 -5.45 9.05
N GLU A 116 12.58 -6.02 10.24
CA GLU A 116 11.73 -7.12 10.68
C GLU A 116 10.24 -6.78 10.59
N SER A 117 9.46 -7.79 10.25
CA SER A 117 8.00 -7.76 10.19
C SER A 117 7.43 -8.62 11.32
N ASN A 118 6.20 -8.33 11.74
CA ASN A 118 5.47 -9.17 12.70
C ASN A 118 4.95 -10.48 12.08
N THR A 119 4.95 -10.57 10.76
CA THR A 119 4.53 -11.77 10.05
C THR A 119 5.41 -12.97 10.38
N GLY A 120 4.76 -14.08 10.71
CA GLY A 120 5.43 -15.33 11.05
C GLY A 120 6.21 -15.32 12.36
N ILE A 121 6.11 -14.26 13.17
CA ILE A 121 6.67 -14.23 14.54
C ILE A 121 5.61 -14.76 15.49
N ASP A 122 5.87 -15.93 16.08
CA ASP A 122 4.98 -16.56 17.05
C ASP A 122 4.70 -15.61 18.24
N SER A 123 3.42 -15.39 18.52
CA SER A 123 2.99 -14.56 19.65
C SER A 123 3.04 -15.30 20.98
N GLY A 124 3.06 -16.63 20.95
CA GLY A 124 2.92 -17.51 22.12
C GLY A 124 1.48 -17.66 22.62
N PHE A 125 0.48 -17.14 21.89
CA PHE A 125 -0.95 -17.19 22.23
C PHE A 125 -1.75 -17.90 21.14
N ASP A 126 -2.88 -18.50 21.51
CA ASP A 126 -3.89 -19.01 20.58
C ASP A 126 -4.80 -17.84 20.16
N LEU A 127 -4.43 -17.17 19.07
CA LEU A 127 -5.07 -15.92 18.63
C LEU A 127 -6.39 -16.17 17.90
N ASN A 128 -6.53 -17.29 17.22
CA ASN A 128 -7.74 -17.68 16.48
C ASN A 128 -8.70 -18.55 17.28
N ARG A 129 -8.30 -18.97 18.51
CA ARG A 129 -9.07 -19.82 19.43
C ARG A 129 -9.41 -21.20 18.86
N ASP A 130 -8.50 -21.80 18.09
CA ASP A 130 -8.64 -23.16 17.56
C ASP A 130 -8.13 -24.26 18.52
N GLY A 131 -7.59 -23.86 19.67
CA GLY A 131 -7.06 -24.75 20.71
C GLY A 131 -5.61 -25.18 20.45
N LYS A 132 -4.90 -24.53 19.51
CA LYS A 132 -3.48 -24.74 19.23
C LYS A 132 -2.71 -23.46 19.43
N THR A 133 -1.40 -23.54 19.48
CA THR A 133 -0.47 -22.40 19.49
C THR A 133 0.69 -22.67 18.55
N GLY A 134 1.36 -21.61 18.11
CA GLY A 134 2.51 -21.72 17.21
C GLY A 134 2.16 -22.03 15.77
N THR A 135 0.90 -21.81 15.37
CA THR A 135 0.47 -21.88 13.97
C THR A 135 0.70 -20.54 13.26
N PRO A 136 0.62 -20.46 11.92
CA PRO A 136 0.71 -19.18 11.22
C PRO A 136 -0.33 -18.14 11.66
N ASP A 137 -1.52 -18.60 12.13
CA ASP A 137 -2.60 -17.75 12.62
C ASP A 137 -2.33 -17.20 14.03
N ASP A 138 -1.37 -17.78 14.76
CA ASP A 138 -0.96 -17.36 16.10
C ASP A 138 0.26 -16.41 16.09
N ALA A 139 0.80 -16.12 14.92
CA ALA A 139 1.84 -15.11 14.78
C ALA A 139 1.28 -13.70 15.03
N PHE A 140 2.11 -12.77 15.49
CA PHE A 140 1.71 -11.35 15.59
C PHE A 140 1.15 -10.78 14.30
N GLY A 141 1.54 -11.30 13.16
CA GLY A 141 0.94 -11.15 11.84
C GLY A 141 1.03 -12.47 11.10
N PHE A 142 -0.04 -12.85 10.41
CA PHE A 142 -0.09 -14.11 9.67
C PHE A 142 1.16 -14.33 8.82
N GLY A 143 1.77 -15.50 8.94
CA GLY A 143 2.94 -15.91 8.14
C GLY A 143 3.46 -17.27 8.56
N ARG A 144 3.95 -18.03 7.57
CA ARG A 144 4.49 -19.40 7.77
C ARG A 144 5.93 -19.41 8.26
N HIS A 145 6.60 -18.28 8.16
CA HIS A 145 7.95 -18.06 8.67
C HIS A 145 8.18 -16.59 8.96
N PRO A 146 9.10 -16.24 9.90
CA PRO A 146 9.44 -14.85 10.17
C PRO A 146 9.85 -14.09 8.91
N GLY A 147 9.24 -12.93 8.70
CA GLY A 147 9.52 -12.04 7.58
C GLY A 147 8.78 -12.33 6.27
N GLN A 148 7.91 -13.37 6.22
CA GLN A 148 7.02 -13.55 5.06
C GLN A 148 6.12 -12.30 4.91
N TYR A 149 5.76 -11.93 3.68
CA TYR A 149 4.97 -10.73 3.38
C TYR A 149 5.58 -9.41 3.90
N GLY A 150 6.91 -9.33 4.00
CA GLY A 150 7.61 -8.14 4.47
C GLY A 150 7.50 -6.96 3.51
N MET A 151 8.28 -5.93 3.79
CA MET A 151 8.32 -4.69 3.00
C MET A 151 9.76 -4.32 2.64
N LEU A 152 9.91 -3.60 1.52
CA LEU A 152 11.19 -3.04 1.08
C LEU A 152 10.99 -1.63 0.53
N VAL A 153 11.70 -0.65 1.08
CA VAL A 153 11.79 0.70 0.52
C VAL A 153 13.06 0.79 -0.34
N LEU A 154 12.90 1.29 -1.56
CA LEU A 154 13.99 1.59 -2.49
C LEU A 154 13.97 3.09 -2.79
N SER A 155 15.14 3.75 -2.78
CA SER A 155 15.24 5.18 -3.03
C SER A 155 16.46 5.54 -3.87
N LYS A 156 16.27 6.49 -4.82
CA LYS A 156 17.36 7.14 -5.54
C LYS A 156 18.03 8.23 -4.68
N TYR A 157 17.36 8.67 -3.62
CA TYR A 157 17.81 9.69 -2.68
C TYR A 157 18.26 9.07 -1.37
N PRO A 158 19.18 9.72 -0.63
CA PRO A 158 19.64 9.23 0.67
C PRO A 158 18.50 9.07 1.67
N ILE A 159 18.55 7.98 2.45
CA ILE A 159 17.71 7.76 3.63
C ILE A 159 18.46 8.33 4.85
N ASP A 160 17.74 9.03 5.74
CA ASP A 160 18.30 9.52 7.00
C ASP A 160 18.13 8.47 8.10
N ASP A 161 19.07 7.55 8.19
CA ASP A 161 19.04 6.45 9.16
C ASP A 161 18.96 6.94 10.63
N ALA A 162 19.43 8.16 10.92
CA ALA A 162 19.40 8.71 12.27
C ALA A 162 17.99 9.15 12.72
N GLN A 163 17.11 9.42 11.78
CA GLN A 163 15.73 9.83 12.04
C GLN A 163 14.69 8.75 11.69
N LEU A 164 15.16 7.58 11.20
CA LEU A 164 14.32 6.46 10.83
C LEU A 164 13.61 5.88 12.05
N ARG A 165 12.29 5.62 11.93
CA ARG A 165 11.49 5.04 13.01
C ARG A 165 10.72 3.82 12.53
N THR A 166 10.67 2.79 13.36
CA THR A 166 9.86 1.58 13.14
C THR A 166 8.90 1.38 14.32
N PHE A 167 7.71 0.84 14.04
CA PHE A 167 6.63 0.68 15.01
C PHE A 167 6.13 -0.76 15.06
N GLN A 168 7.02 -1.73 14.85
CA GLN A 168 6.71 -3.15 14.88
C GLN A 168 6.14 -3.59 16.24
N LYS A 169 6.67 -3.02 17.34
CA LYS A 169 6.35 -3.41 18.71
C LYS A 169 5.30 -2.54 19.38
N PHE A 170 4.73 -1.55 18.68
CA PHE A 170 3.66 -0.73 19.24
C PHE A 170 2.46 -1.61 19.61
N LEU A 171 2.00 -1.53 20.87
CA LEU A 171 0.94 -2.39 21.37
C LEU A 171 -0.44 -1.86 20.97
N TRP A 172 -1.31 -2.74 20.50
CA TRP A 172 -2.67 -2.33 20.07
C TRP A 172 -3.46 -1.64 21.19
N LYS A 173 -3.36 -2.14 22.40
CA LYS A 173 -4.03 -1.55 23.58
C LYS A 173 -3.58 -0.12 23.92
N ASP A 174 -2.41 0.31 23.44
CA ASP A 174 -1.87 1.64 23.72
C ASP A 174 -2.37 2.70 22.72
N LEU A 175 -3.12 2.26 21.70
CA LEU A 175 -3.86 3.16 20.80
C LEU A 175 -5.15 3.59 21.50
N PRO A 176 -5.37 4.87 21.86
CA PRO A 176 -6.57 5.31 22.55
C PRO A 176 -7.84 4.97 21.77
N GLY A 177 -8.80 4.31 22.42
CA GLY A 177 -10.01 3.83 21.77
C GLY A 177 -9.79 2.70 20.76
N ALA A 178 -8.80 1.86 21.01
CA ALA A 178 -8.51 0.68 20.19
C ALA A 178 -9.77 -0.22 20.02
N LEU A 179 -10.02 -0.68 18.80
CA LEU A 179 -11.14 -1.55 18.46
C LEU A 179 -10.82 -3.01 18.81
N VAL A 180 -10.51 -3.28 20.08
CA VAL A 180 -10.23 -4.66 20.53
C VAL A 180 -11.44 -5.55 20.22
N PRO A 181 -11.27 -6.68 19.51
CA PRO A 181 -12.37 -7.55 19.10
C PRO A 181 -13.18 -8.09 20.27
N ILE A 182 -14.48 -8.19 20.06
CA ILE A 182 -15.45 -8.75 21.02
C ILE A 182 -16.01 -10.06 20.46
N ASP A 183 -16.04 -11.09 21.27
CA ASP A 183 -16.70 -12.35 20.93
C ASP A 183 -18.21 -12.12 20.78
N PRO A 184 -18.79 -12.31 19.59
CA PRO A 184 -20.21 -12.02 19.35
C PRO A 184 -21.16 -12.95 20.09
N LYS A 185 -20.69 -14.11 20.57
CA LYS A 185 -21.50 -15.08 21.32
C LYS A 185 -21.59 -14.76 22.80
N THR A 186 -20.49 -14.26 23.36
CA THR A 186 -20.38 -14.04 24.82
C THR A 186 -20.39 -12.57 25.21
N SER A 187 -20.21 -11.65 24.26
CA SER A 187 -20.03 -10.20 24.47
C SER A 187 -18.82 -9.89 25.37
N GLN A 188 -17.86 -10.80 25.46
CA GLN A 188 -16.61 -10.61 26.19
C GLN A 188 -15.47 -10.28 25.23
N PRO A 189 -14.37 -9.65 25.69
CA PRO A 189 -13.19 -9.45 24.86
C PRO A 189 -12.74 -10.76 24.20
N TRP A 190 -12.38 -10.70 22.92
CA TRP A 190 -11.83 -11.85 22.19
C TRP A 190 -10.49 -12.30 22.78
N TYR A 191 -9.61 -11.35 23.07
CA TYR A 191 -8.32 -11.63 23.69
C TYR A 191 -8.41 -11.52 25.20
N ASP A 192 -7.77 -12.46 25.92
CA ASP A 192 -7.62 -12.36 27.36
C ASP A 192 -6.66 -11.22 27.76
N GLU A 193 -6.52 -10.98 29.06
CA GLU A 193 -5.67 -9.90 29.58
C GLU A 193 -4.19 -10.08 29.22
N ALA A 194 -3.68 -11.32 29.22
CA ALA A 194 -2.29 -11.61 28.90
C ALA A 194 -2.00 -11.34 27.43
N THR A 195 -2.85 -11.83 26.53
CA THR A 195 -2.78 -11.58 25.09
C THR A 195 -2.88 -10.08 24.79
N THR A 196 -3.88 -9.38 25.36
CA THR A 196 -4.09 -7.95 25.16
C THR A 196 -2.87 -7.12 25.58
N LYS A 197 -2.18 -7.49 26.65
CA LYS A 197 -0.96 -6.81 27.11
C LYS A 197 0.23 -6.96 26.18
N ALA A 198 0.27 -8.01 25.37
CA ALA A 198 1.40 -8.34 24.52
C ALA A 198 1.13 -8.10 23.02
N PHE A 199 -0.15 -8.01 22.61
CA PHE A 199 -0.51 -8.03 21.21
C PHE A 199 -0.18 -6.71 20.51
N ARG A 200 0.60 -6.82 19.42
CA ARG A 200 1.10 -5.69 18.62
C ARG A 200 0.02 -5.21 17.65
N LEU A 201 -0.05 -3.90 17.43
CA LEU A 201 -1.01 -3.31 16.49
C LEU A 201 -0.71 -3.77 15.06
N SER A 202 0.51 -3.53 14.58
CA SER A 202 0.86 -3.82 13.20
C SER A 202 0.92 -5.30 12.91
N SER A 203 0.29 -5.74 11.83
CA SER A 203 0.43 -7.13 11.33
C SER A 203 1.77 -7.35 10.63
N LYS A 204 2.31 -6.32 9.98
CA LYS A 204 3.68 -6.31 9.42
C LYS A 204 4.54 -5.35 10.24
N SER A 205 4.55 -4.09 9.87
CA SER A 205 5.13 -2.97 10.60
C SER A 205 4.59 -1.66 10.03
N HIS A 206 4.82 -0.56 10.75
CA HIS A 206 4.73 0.80 10.22
C HIS A 206 6.15 1.38 10.26
N TRP A 207 6.58 2.05 9.19
CA TRP A 207 7.89 2.69 9.14
C TRP A 207 7.77 4.15 8.72
N ASP A 208 8.45 5.02 9.44
CA ASP A 208 8.76 6.38 9.02
C ASP A 208 10.19 6.39 8.48
N VAL A 209 10.31 6.51 7.15
CA VAL A 209 11.59 6.46 6.42
C VAL A 209 11.86 7.85 5.86
N PRO A 210 12.69 8.68 6.54
CA PRO A 210 12.99 10.03 6.08
C PRO A 210 13.92 10.02 4.86
N ILE A 211 13.46 10.61 3.76
CA ILE A 211 14.16 10.70 2.47
C ILE A 211 14.71 12.13 2.31
N LYS A 212 16.03 12.27 2.09
CA LYS A 212 16.69 13.56 1.86
C LYS A 212 16.66 13.92 0.38
N ILE A 213 15.91 14.97 0.02
CA ILE A 213 15.74 15.42 -1.36
C ILE A 213 16.15 16.90 -1.43
N GLY A 214 17.37 17.16 -1.91
CA GLY A 214 17.98 18.49 -1.79
C GLY A 214 18.12 18.90 -0.33
N GLU A 215 17.63 20.08 0.01
CA GLU A 215 17.63 20.61 1.39
C GLU A 215 16.40 20.15 2.21
N GLN A 216 15.47 19.42 1.60
CA GLN A 216 14.25 18.98 2.26
C GLN A 216 14.33 17.53 2.69
N THR A 217 13.62 17.21 3.79
CA THR A 217 13.36 15.84 4.20
C THR A 217 11.87 15.55 4.01
N VAL A 218 11.56 14.45 3.31
CA VAL A 218 10.20 13.95 3.17
C VAL A 218 10.09 12.62 3.92
N HIS A 219 9.23 12.55 4.91
CA HIS A 219 8.94 11.34 5.67
C HIS A 219 8.10 10.39 4.83
N PHE A 220 8.68 9.29 4.37
CA PHE A 220 7.96 8.24 3.64
C PHE A 220 7.37 7.27 4.66
N LEU A 221 6.07 7.44 4.94
CA LEU A 221 5.31 6.70 5.96
C LEU A 221 4.71 5.47 5.32
N VAL A 222 5.27 4.31 5.57
CA VAL A 222 4.92 3.09 4.86
C VAL A 222 4.35 2.01 5.78
N CYS A 223 3.33 1.30 5.31
CA CYS A 223 2.73 0.18 6.02
C CYS A 223 2.09 -0.84 5.07
N HIS A 224 1.69 -1.96 5.65
CA HIS A 224 0.87 -2.96 5.00
C HIS A 224 -0.06 -3.57 6.07
N PRO A 225 -1.22 -2.94 6.36
CA PRO A 225 -2.22 -3.42 7.30
C PRO A 225 -2.71 -4.82 6.99
N THR A 226 -3.27 -5.50 8.00
CA THR A 226 -3.90 -6.80 7.79
C THR A 226 -5.10 -6.69 6.86
N PRO A 227 -5.35 -7.65 5.95
CA PRO A 227 -6.61 -7.69 5.21
C PRO A 227 -7.81 -7.80 6.16
N PRO A 228 -8.92 -7.06 5.96
CA PRO A 228 -10.11 -7.10 6.81
C PRO A 228 -11.00 -8.34 6.56
N VAL A 229 -10.38 -9.44 6.19
CA VAL A 229 -11.00 -10.71 5.81
C VAL A 229 -10.21 -11.87 6.44
N PHE A 230 -10.58 -13.12 6.18
CA PHE A 230 -9.97 -14.34 6.73
C PHE A 230 -10.19 -14.53 8.24
N ASP A 231 -11.27 -13.99 8.76
CA ASP A 231 -11.71 -14.15 10.14
C ASP A 231 -13.18 -14.58 10.21
N GLY A 232 -13.78 -14.49 11.39
CA GLY A 232 -15.16 -14.88 11.62
C GLY A 232 -16.05 -13.70 11.99
N ALA A 233 -17.17 -14.01 12.64
CA ALA A 233 -18.12 -13.00 13.13
C ALA A 233 -17.54 -12.09 14.23
N ASP A 234 -16.35 -12.37 14.72
CA ASP A 234 -15.61 -11.54 15.66
C ASP A 234 -14.97 -10.31 14.98
N ASP A 235 -14.84 -10.33 13.66
CA ASP A 235 -14.30 -9.24 12.83
C ASP A 235 -12.95 -8.69 13.36
N ARG A 236 -12.07 -9.60 13.84
CA ARG A 236 -10.80 -9.21 14.46
C ARG A 236 -9.82 -8.60 13.47
N ASN A 237 -9.83 -9.09 12.21
CA ASN A 237 -8.98 -8.54 11.16
C ASN A 237 -9.50 -7.19 10.67
N GLY A 238 -10.83 -7.03 10.54
CA GLY A 238 -11.45 -5.74 10.23
C GLY A 238 -11.17 -4.69 11.30
N ALA A 239 -11.29 -5.06 12.59
CA ALA A 239 -10.96 -4.17 13.71
C ALA A 239 -9.49 -3.76 13.71
N ARG A 240 -8.59 -4.70 13.42
CA ARG A 240 -7.15 -4.45 13.37
C ARG A 240 -6.78 -3.59 12.16
N ASN A 241 -7.27 -3.90 10.97
CA ASN A 241 -7.07 -3.11 9.75
C ASN A 241 -7.47 -1.65 9.97
N HIS A 242 -8.65 -1.42 10.58
CA HIS A 242 -9.12 -0.09 10.94
C HIS A 242 -8.10 0.67 11.79
N ASP A 243 -7.58 0.05 12.84
CA ASP A 243 -6.68 0.71 13.77
C ASP A 243 -5.25 0.85 13.21
N GLU A 244 -4.78 -0.09 12.37
CA GLU A 244 -3.53 0.04 11.63
C GLU A 244 -3.55 1.23 10.68
N ILE A 245 -4.67 1.48 9.97
CA ILE A 245 -4.83 2.65 9.10
C ILE A 245 -4.94 3.94 9.93
N ARG A 246 -5.72 3.92 11.02
CA ARG A 246 -5.86 5.04 11.94
C ARG A 246 -4.54 5.49 12.55
N PHE A 247 -3.60 4.58 12.74
CA PHE A 247 -2.27 4.90 13.28
C PHE A 247 -1.60 6.04 12.53
N TRP A 248 -1.64 6.04 11.19
CA TRP A 248 -1.04 7.13 10.41
C TRP A 248 -1.78 8.45 10.58
N ALA A 249 -3.12 8.46 10.69
CA ALA A 249 -3.87 9.69 10.96
C ALA A 249 -3.47 10.32 12.31
N GLU A 250 -3.30 9.50 13.34
CA GLU A 250 -2.81 9.96 14.66
C GLU A 250 -1.34 10.41 14.60
N TYR A 251 -0.49 9.66 13.89
CA TYR A 251 0.94 9.98 13.76
C TYR A 251 1.17 11.33 13.07
N VAL A 252 0.52 11.59 11.94
CA VAL A 252 0.66 12.87 11.23
C VAL A 252 -0.03 14.03 11.96
N SER A 253 -0.93 13.74 12.91
CA SER A 253 -1.50 14.72 13.83
C SER A 253 -0.57 15.10 14.98
N GLY A 254 0.56 14.40 15.14
CA GLY A 254 1.54 14.65 16.20
C GLY A 254 1.18 14.01 17.55
N ALA A 255 0.41 12.91 17.55
CA ALA A 255 -0.04 12.22 18.76
C ALA A 255 1.13 11.82 19.68
N ASP A 256 1.06 12.20 20.94
CA ASP A 256 2.12 12.00 21.94
C ASP A 256 2.16 10.59 22.56
N PHE A 257 1.07 9.83 22.43
CA PHE A 257 0.97 8.46 22.93
C PHE A 257 1.70 7.43 22.03
N ILE A 258 1.99 7.78 20.77
CA ILE A 258 2.72 6.91 19.85
C ILE A 258 4.19 6.82 20.29
N TYR A 259 4.72 5.61 20.28
CA TYR A 259 6.14 5.34 20.51
C TYR A 259 6.67 4.34 19.49
N ASP A 260 7.92 4.50 19.11
CA ASP A 260 8.63 3.58 18.20
C ASP A 260 9.32 2.43 18.93
N ASP A 261 9.96 1.56 18.16
CA ASP A 261 10.65 0.38 18.70
C ASP A 261 11.88 0.70 19.57
N ALA A 262 12.40 1.94 19.48
CA ALA A 262 13.44 2.49 20.35
C ALA A 262 12.87 3.18 21.60
N GLY A 263 11.55 3.30 21.73
CA GLY A 263 10.86 3.97 22.83
C GLY A 263 10.76 5.50 22.69
N ILE A 264 11.09 6.06 21.53
CA ILE A 264 10.95 7.49 21.26
C ILE A 264 9.47 7.80 21.05
N LYS A 265 8.96 8.77 21.81
CA LYS A 265 7.53 9.16 21.78
C LYS A 265 7.24 10.30 20.83
N GLY A 266 5.97 10.38 20.43
CA GLY A 266 5.39 11.44 19.62
C GLY A 266 5.28 11.07 18.13
N GLY A 267 4.33 11.73 17.46
CA GLY A 267 4.15 11.68 16.01
C GLY A 267 4.99 12.72 15.28
N LEU A 268 4.64 12.98 14.01
CA LEU A 268 5.28 14.02 13.19
C LEU A 268 5.00 15.43 13.71
N LYS A 269 5.96 16.33 13.51
CA LYS A 269 5.75 17.77 13.74
C LYS A 269 4.83 18.33 12.64
N GLN A 270 4.17 19.43 12.95
CA GLN A 270 3.26 20.08 11.99
C GLN A 270 3.99 20.61 10.74
N SER A 271 5.28 20.91 10.85
CA SER A 271 6.12 21.39 9.73
C SER A 271 6.68 20.29 8.84
N ASP A 272 6.60 19.02 9.25
CA ASP A 272 7.26 17.94 8.54
C ASP A 272 6.47 17.56 7.28
N LEU A 273 7.18 17.43 6.17
CA LEU A 273 6.63 16.94 4.90
C LEU A 273 6.56 15.42 4.91
N PHE A 274 5.47 14.87 4.39
CA PHE A 274 5.33 13.42 4.36
C PHE A 274 4.56 12.90 3.14
N VAL A 275 4.75 11.62 2.86
CA VAL A 275 3.96 10.81 1.92
C VAL A 275 3.62 9.48 2.60
N ILE A 276 2.33 9.19 2.79
CA ILE A 276 1.87 7.88 3.26
C ILE A 276 1.73 6.96 2.05
N ALA A 277 2.27 5.73 2.14
CA ALA A 277 2.14 4.76 1.05
C ALA A 277 1.99 3.33 1.57
N GLY A 278 1.29 2.51 0.78
CA GLY A 278 1.15 1.08 1.04
C GLY A 278 -0.11 0.48 0.45
N ASP A 279 -0.15 -0.84 0.51
CA ASP A 279 -1.38 -1.61 0.41
C ASP A 279 -2.09 -1.52 1.77
N LEU A 280 -3.16 -0.74 1.85
CA LEU A 280 -3.94 -0.55 3.06
C LEU A 280 -5.01 -1.63 3.26
N ASN A 281 -5.20 -2.50 2.27
CA ASN A 281 -6.23 -3.55 2.29
C ASN A 281 -7.64 -3.03 2.58
N ALA A 282 -7.94 -1.78 2.24
CA ALA A 282 -9.20 -1.12 2.56
C ALA A 282 -9.63 -0.15 1.46
N ASP A 283 -10.78 -0.39 0.87
CA ASP A 283 -11.44 0.51 -0.09
C ASP A 283 -12.37 1.49 0.64
N PRO A 284 -12.46 2.77 0.22
CA PRO A 284 -13.30 3.76 0.88
C PRO A 284 -14.80 3.58 0.64
N GLN A 285 -15.22 2.75 -0.32
CA GLN A 285 -16.63 2.57 -0.69
C GLN A 285 -17.08 1.12 -0.74
N ASP A 286 -16.19 0.23 -1.15
CA ASP A 286 -16.45 -1.17 -1.45
C ASP A 286 -15.62 -2.11 -0.56
N GLY A 287 -15.81 -3.43 -0.70
CA GLY A 287 -15.09 -4.41 0.11
C GLY A 287 -15.62 -4.57 1.53
N ASP A 288 -14.83 -5.21 2.39
CA ASP A 288 -15.23 -5.67 3.73
C ASP A 288 -14.56 -4.87 4.86
N SER A 289 -14.14 -3.64 4.60
CA SER A 289 -13.48 -2.79 5.60
C SER A 289 -14.43 -2.35 6.70
N ARG A 290 -14.05 -2.56 7.96
CA ARG A 290 -14.81 -2.10 9.12
C ARG A 290 -14.78 -0.57 9.23
N ASP A 291 -15.96 0.05 9.31
CA ASP A 291 -16.12 1.50 9.54
C ASP A 291 -15.35 2.40 8.54
N ARG A 292 -14.96 1.87 7.38
CA ARG A 292 -14.31 2.60 6.27
C ARG A 292 -13.10 3.44 6.72
N PRO A 293 -12.05 2.83 7.25
CA PRO A 293 -10.94 3.55 7.90
C PRO A 293 -10.17 4.46 6.96
N THR A 294 -10.10 4.12 5.67
CA THR A 294 -9.45 4.94 4.64
C THR A 294 -10.11 6.29 4.45
N VAL A 295 -11.45 6.41 4.62
CA VAL A 295 -12.16 7.70 4.53
C VAL A 295 -11.60 8.69 5.55
N ARG A 296 -11.36 8.24 6.81
CA ARG A 296 -10.75 9.10 7.84
C ARG A 296 -9.37 9.60 7.43
N LEU A 297 -8.59 8.76 6.76
CA LEU A 297 -7.26 9.13 6.27
C LEU A 297 -7.35 10.10 5.09
N LEU A 298 -8.24 9.81 4.11
CA LEU A 298 -8.43 10.63 2.91
C LEU A 298 -9.01 12.01 3.21
N GLU A 299 -9.84 12.13 4.26
CA GLU A 299 -10.44 13.41 4.72
C GLU A 299 -9.58 14.16 5.74
N HIS A 300 -8.40 13.63 6.11
CA HIS A 300 -7.54 14.25 7.10
C HIS A 300 -7.04 15.63 6.64
N LEU A 301 -6.98 16.59 7.58
CA LEU A 301 -6.65 18.00 7.26
C LEU A 301 -5.28 18.18 6.60
N ARG A 302 -4.31 17.34 6.94
CA ARG A 302 -2.94 17.39 6.40
C ARG A 302 -2.71 16.54 5.17
N ILE A 303 -3.64 15.67 4.79
CA ILE A 303 -3.48 14.70 3.71
C ILE A 303 -4.26 15.16 2.47
N GLN A 304 -3.72 14.94 1.29
CA GLN A 304 -4.44 15.08 0.03
C GLN A 304 -4.51 13.73 -0.69
N ASP A 305 -5.62 13.51 -1.38
CA ASP A 305 -5.84 12.34 -2.23
C ASP A 305 -5.66 12.73 -3.70
N PRO A 306 -4.56 12.31 -4.36
CA PRO A 306 -4.33 12.57 -5.78
C PRO A 306 -5.29 11.84 -6.73
N GLN A 307 -6.07 10.87 -6.24
CA GLN A 307 -6.99 10.04 -7.03
C GLN A 307 -6.32 9.45 -8.28
N PRO A 308 -5.27 8.65 -8.13
CA PRO A 308 -4.57 8.04 -9.25
C PRO A 308 -5.51 7.13 -10.04
N LYS A 309 -5.51 7.24 -11.39
CA LYS A 309 -6.45 6.53 -12.26
C LYS A 309 -5.74 5.71 -13.32
N SER A 310 -6.45 4.69 -13.83
CA SER A 310 -6.06 3.91 -14.99
C SER A 310 -7.24 3.66 -15.95
N ALA A 311 -6.95 3.55 -17.23
CA ALA A 311 -7.94 3.10 -18.21
C ALA A 311 -8.20 1.59 -18.07
N GLY A 312 -7.16 0.81 -17.72
CA GLY A 312 -7.25 -0.63 -17.57
C GLY A 312 -8.19 -1.06 -16.45
N GLY A 313 -8.20 -0.36 -15.29
CA GLY A 313 -9.14 -0.63 -14.20
C GLY A 313 -10.60 -0.52 -14.66
N THR A 314 -10.95 0.59 -15.32
CA THR A 314 -12.29 0.78 -15.89
C THR A 314 -12.66 -0.30 -16.91
N GLU A 315 -11.75 -0.64 -17.82
CA GLU A 315 -11.99 -1.64 -18.83
C GLU A 315 -12.17 -3.04 -18.23
N GLN A 316 -11.30 -3.43 -17.27
CA GLN A 316 -11.35 -4.75 -16.66
C GLN A 316 -12.59 -4.90 -15.77
N ALA A 317 -12.95 -3.91 -14.96
CA ALA A 317 -14.19 -3.95 -14.18
C ALA A 317 -15.43 -4.17 -15.05
N GLY A 318 -15.51 -3.49 -16.21
CA GLY A 318 -16.59 -3.67 -17.18
C GLY A 318 -16.61 -5.06 -17.82
N LYS A 319 -15.45 -5.67 -18.11
CA LYS A 319 -15.34 -7.01 -18.71
C LYS A 319 -15.63 -8.12 -17.70
N GLN A 320 -15.13 -8.00 -16.49
CA GLN A 320 -15.27 -8.98 -15.42
C GLN A 320 -16.70 -9.00 -14.87
N GLY A 321 -17.37 -7.86 -14.78
CA GLY A 321 -18.76 -7.75 -14.32
C GLY A 321 -18.92 -8.28 -12.90
N GLN A 322 -19.99 -9.06 -12.66
CA GLN A 322 -20.26 -9.76 -11.40
C GLN A 322 -20.23 -8.82 -10.17
N MET A 323 -19.21 -8.94 -9.28
CA MET A 323 -19.09 -8.09 -8.11
C MET A 323 -18.74 -6.65 -8.49
N ASN A 324 -17.88 -6.46 -9.51
CA ASN A 324 -17.53 -5.13 -10.02
C ASN A 324 -18.76 -4.32 -10.47
N ALA A 325 -19.78 -4.98 -11.01
CA ALA A 325 -21.04 -4.32 -11.40
C ALA A 325 -21.89 -3.83 -10.20
N LYS A 326 -21.55 -4.23 -8.97
CA LYS A 326 -22.24 -3.84 -7.72
C LYS A 326 -21.45 -2.78 -6.95
N HIS A 327 -20.18 -2.59 -7.28
CA HIS A 327 -19.32 -1.60 -6.64
C HIS A 327 -19.84 -0.19 -6.88
N LYS A 328 -19.59 0.70 -5.93
CA LYS A 328 -20.00 2.10 -5.93
C LYS A 328 -18.85 3.04 -6.27
N GLY A 329 -17.63 2.56 -6.06
CA GLY A 329 -16.39 3.28 -6.37
C GLY A 329 -16.21 3.52 -7.87
N ASP A 330 -15.36 4.49 -8.21
CA ASP A 330 -14.93 4.71 -9.60
C ASP A 330 -13.89 3.63 -9.97
N PRO A 331 -14.18 2.71 -10.89
CA PRO A 331 -13.28 1.61 -11.23
C PRO A 331 -11.96 2.08 -11.84
N ALA A 332 -11.86 3.32 -12.27
CA ALA A 332 -10.59 3.90 -12.69
C ALA A 332 -9.58 4.03 -11.55
N LEU A 333 -10.06 4.08 -10.30
CA LEU A 333 -9.24 4.20 -9.09
C LEU A 333 -8.79 2.83 -8.54
N ASP A 334 -9.34 1.72 -9.03
CA ASP A 334 -9.01 0.38 -8.55
C ASP A 334 -7.54 0.06 -8.75
N THR A 335 -6.97 -0.63 -7.77
CA THR A 335 -5.56 -0.99 -7.72
C THR A 335 -5.33 -2.47 -7.50
N GLY A 336 -6.31 -3.19 -6.97
CA GLY A 336 -6.33 -4.64 -6.79
C GLY A 336 -7.36 -5.31 -7.70
N ASP A 337 -7.06 -6.52 -8.18
CA ASP A 337 -7.85 -7.33 -9.12
C ASP A 337 -8.03 -8.72 -8.51
N PHE A 338 -9.14 -8.90 -7.82
CA PHE A 338 -9.43 -10.11 -7.05
C PHE A 338 -10.53 -10.96 -7.71
N GLY A 339 -10.93 -12.03 -7.04
CA GLY A 339 -11.93 -12.95 -7.59
C GLY A 339 -13.27 -12.29 -7.88
N ASP A 340 -13.65 -12.20 -9.14
CA ASP A 340 -14.83 -11.48 -9.66
C ASP A 340 -16.15 -11.86 -8.99
N ARG A 341 -16.28 -13.08 -8.47
CA ARG A 341 -17.52 -13.57 -7.86
C ARG A 341 -17.76 -13.03 -6.46
N ASN A 342 -16.69 -12.76 -5.72
CA ASN A 342 -16.76 -12.52 -4.28
C ASN A 342 -16.29 -11.12 -3.89
N VAL A 343 -15.19 -10.65 -4.48
CA VAL A 343 -14.52 -9.41 -4.09
C VAL A 343 -14.59 -8.38 -5.21
N GLY A 344 -14.16 -8.74 -6.43
CA GLY A 344 -13.99 -7.81 -7.55
C GLY A 344 -12.74 -6.93 -7.40
N ASN A 345 -12.71 -5.83 -8.13
CA ASN A 345 -11.59 -4.88 -8.10
C ASN A 345 -11.82 -3.85 -7.00
N LEU A 346 -10.75 -3.47 -6.31
CA LEU A 346 -10.81 -2.53 -5.19
C LEU A 346 -9.67 -1.51 -5.26
N ARG A 347 -9.90 -0.32 -4.72
CA ARG A 347 -8.87 0.67 -4.46
C ARG A 347 -8.27 0.43 -3.08
N ILE A 348 -7.14 -0.25 -3.00
CA ILE A 348 -6.52 -0.61 -1.72
C ILE A 348 -5.06 -0.18 -1.57
N ASP A 349 -4.40 0.21 -2.68
CA ASP A 349 -3.04 0.74 -2.68
C ASP A 349 -3.06 2.26 -2.80
N TYR A 350 -2.30 2.94 -1.95
CA TYR A 350 -2.33 4.39 -1.82
C TYR A 350 -0.95 5.02 -1.82
N VAL A 351 -0.85 6.22 -2.40
CA VAL A 351 0.24 7.18 -2.23
C VAL A 351 -0.39 8.53 -1.91
N LEU A 352 -0.31 8.94 -0.65
CA LEU A 352 -1.04 10.09 -0.10
C LEU A 352 -0.06 11.13 0.45
N PRO A 353 0.27 12.18 -0.33
CA PRO A 353 1.17 13.23 0.13
C PRO A 353 0.48 14.18 1.11
N CYS A 354 1.27 14.88 1.92
CA CYS A 354 0.78 16.02 2.68
C CYS A 354 0.38 17.18 1.77
N LYS A 355 -0.50 18.06 2.23
CA LYS A 355 -1.07 19.17 1.44
C LYS A 355 -0.04 20.23 1.04
N GLU A 356 1.07 20.31 1.75
CA GLU A 356 2.18 21.21 1.46
C GLU A 356 2.97 20.81 0.21
N LEU A 357 2.88 19.53 -0.22
CA LEU A 357 3.52 19.03 -1.44
C LEU A 357 2.59 19.23 -2.64
N GLN A 358 3.08 19.84 -3.71
CA GLN A 358 2.29 20.06 -4.91
C GLN A 358 2.28 18.81 -5.80
N VAL A 359 1.11 18.21 -5.99
CA VAL A 359 0.92 17.09 -6.93
C VAL A 359 1.00 17.61 -8.37
N GLN A 360 1.88 16.99 -9.17
CA GLN A 360 2.08 17.29 -10.59
C GLN A 360 1.42 16.23 -11.50
N GLY A 361 1.26 15.01 -10.97
CA GLY A 361 0.64 13.91 -11.68
C GLY A 361 0.47 12.70 -10.79
N SER A 362 -0.38 11.79 -11.22
CA SER A 362 -0.61 10.52 -10.53
C SER A 362 -1.16 9.47 -11.49
N GLY A 363 -1.03 8.20 -11.17
CA GLY A 363 -1.62 7.13 -11.95
C GLY A 363 -1.50 5.77 -11.30
N VAL A 364 -2.28 4.84 -11.83
CA VAL A 364 -2.19 3.41 -11.57
C VAL A 364 -1.65 2.74 -12.82
N TYR A 365 -0.58 1.94 -12.69
CA TYR A 365 -0.04 1.18 -13.80
C TYR A 365 -0.93 -0.04 -14.09
N TRP A 366 -2.00 0.19 -14.79
CA TRP A 366 -2.92 -0.82 -15.28
C TRP A 366 -3.18 -0.59 -16.77
N PRO A 367 -2.34 -1.19 -17.65
CA PRO A 367 -2.51 -1.07 -19.10
C PRO A 367 -3.86 -1.64 -19.56
N ALA A 368 -4.44 -1.04 -20.59
CA ALA A 368 -5.62 -1.58 -21.24
C ALA A 368 -5.32 -2.91 -21.95
N ALA A 369 -6.33 -3.75 -22.13
CA ALA A 369 -6.15 -5.12 -22.61
C ALA A 369 -5.62 -5.22 -24.06
N ASP A 370 -5.78 -4.18 -24.86
CA ASP A 370 -5.24 -4.11 -26.23
C ASP A 370 -3.77 -3.64 -26.27
N GLN A 371 -3.22 -3.19 -25.16
CA GLN A 371 -1.82 -2.76 -25.07
C GLN A 371 -0.88 -3.96 -24.86
N PRO A 372 0.30 -3.98 -25.52
CA PRO A 372 1.28 -5.06 -25.36
C PRO A 372 1.73 -5.28 -23.90
N GLU A 373 1.66 -4.25 -23.08
CA GLU A 373 2.03 -4.24 -21.66
C GLU A 373 1.01 -4.93 -20.78
N PHE A 374 -0.20 -5.21 -21.26
CA PHE A 374 -1.24 -5.89 -20.47
C PHE A 374 -0.76 -7.25 -19.91
N LYS A 375 0.13 -7.93 -20.62
CA LYS A 375 0.78 -9.17 -20.15
C LYS A 375 1.59 -9.04 -18.85
N LEU A 376 1.83 -7.80 -18.37
CA LEU A 376 2.57 -7.54 -17.14
C LEU A 376 1.66 -7.58 -15.91
N VAL A 377 0.33 -7.40 -16.08
CA VAL A 377 -0.62 -7.34 -14.94
C VAL A 377 -0.74 -8.66 -14.17
N ASP A 378 -0.32 -9.79 -14.76
CA ASP A 378 -0.34 -11.11 -14.10
C ASP A 378 0.85 -11.36 -13.16
N CYS A 379 1.75 -10.40 -12.99
CA CYS A 379 2.86 -10.54 -12.03
C CYS A 379 2.44 -10.33 -10.58
N SER A 380 1.29 -9.68 -10.35
CA SER A 380 0.65 -9.47 -9.06
C SER A 380 -0.85 -9.27 -9.27
N ASP A 381 -1.65 -9.55 -8.27
CA ASP A 381 -3.05 -9.15 -8.16
C ASP A 381 -3.23 -7.67 -7.81
N HIS A 382 -2.13 -6.95 -7.54
CA HIS A 382 -2.10 -5.49 -7.34
C HIS A 382 -1.47 -4.76 -8.51
N ARG A 383 -1.68 -3.45 -8.56
CA ARG A 383 -1.12 -2.53 -9.56
C ARG A 383 -0.24 -1.50 -8.89
N LEU A 384 0.87 -1.15 -9.52
CA LEU A 384 1.74 -0.10 -9.04
C LEU A 384 1.01 1.25 -9.10
N VAL A 385 0.99 1.96 -7.97
CA VAL A 385 0.42 3.31 -7.82
C VAL A 385 1.54 4.33 -7.65
N TRP A 386 1.44 5.47 -8.34
CA TRP A 386 2.47 6.51 -8.30
C TRP A 386 1.89 7.91 -8.22
N VAL A 387 2.66 8.84 -7.64
CA VAL A 387 2.37 10.27 -7.57
C VAL A 387 3.66 11.05 -7.82
N ASP A 388 3.61 12.05 -8.71
CA ASP A 388 4.68 13.00 -8.95
C ASP A 388 4.46 14.25 -8.10
N LEU A 389 5.47 14.60 -7.32
CA LEU A 389 5.44 15.70 -6.36
C LEU A 389 6.51 16.75 -6.72
N LYS A 390 6.09 18.02 -6.82
CA LYS A 390 7.04 19.12 -6.84
C LYS A 390 7.44 19.42 -5.39
N LEU A 391 8.73 19.33 -5.15
CA LEU A 391 9.34 19.81 -3.91
C LEU A 391 9.70 21.28 -4.11
N GLY A 392 9.56 22.09 -3.07
CA GLY A 392 9.96 23.50 -3.11
C GLY A 392 11.45 23.65 -3.44
N GLU A 393 11.80 24.74 -4.09
CA GLU A 393 13.19 25.13 -4.29
C GLU A 393 13.85 25.55 -2.98
#